data_f882eb202e32750df59a83a0bf9f4108
#
_entry.id   f882eb202e32750df59a83a0bf9f4108
#
_cell.length_a   1.000
_cell.length_b   1.000
_cell.length_c   1.000
_cell.angle_alpha   90.00
_cell.angle_beta   90.00
_cell.angle_gamma   90.00
#
_symmetry.space_group_name_H-M   'P 1'
#
loop_
_entity.id
_entity.type
_entity.pdbx_description
1 polymer ?
#
loop_
_entity_poly.entity_id
_entity_poly.type
_entity_poly.pdbx_seq_one_letter_code
_entity_poly.pdbx_strand_id
1 'polypeptide(L)'
;MEWRVKAIRGATTATENTEEAIAIAVTELLQELKYRNRLDPDLIVSVIFTATQDLDAVFPAKIARAVCPDWQDVALMDVQQMHVEGSLPRCIRLLIHANLPVDAKVFHPYLRGASNLRPDWSLVS
;
A
#
# COMPACT_ATOMS: atom_id res chain seq x y z
N MET A 1 13.53 5.57 24.45
CA MET A 1 13.50 5.36 22.98
C MET A 1 12.74 6.51 22.35
N GLU A 2 13.30 7.09 21.32
CA GLU A 2 12.65 8.16 20.60
C GLU A 2 11.80 7.62 19.47
N TRP A 3 10.67 8.25 19.25
CA TRP A 3 9.71 7.90 18.23
C TRP A 3 9.46 9.07 17.30
N ARG A 4 9.13 8.79 16.06
CA ARG A 4 8.72 9.81 15.11
C ARG A 4 7.77 9.23 14.09
N VAL A 5 6.98 10.08 13.47
CA VAL A 5 6.13 9.67 12.36
C VAL A 5 7.00 9.49 11.13
N LYS A 6 6.92 8.32 10.53
CA LYS A 6 7.60 8.01 9.27
C LYS A 6 6.58 7.61 8.22
N ALA A 7 6.91 7.87 6.97
CA ALA A 7 6.08 7.51 5.83
C ALA A 7 6.63 6.25 5.18
N ILE A 8 5.73 5.33 4.85
CA ILE A 8 6.04 4.09 4.15
C ILE A 8 5.23 4.09 2.86
N ARG A 9 5.88 3.84 1.74
CA ARG A 9 5.19 3.73 0.45
C ARG A 9 5.18 2.29 -0.01
N GLY A 10 4.17 1.96 -0.80
CA GLY A 10 4.07 0.67 -1.45
C GLY A 10 3.30 0.80 -2.75
N ALA A 11 3.49 -0.16 -3.63
CA ALA A 11 2.78 -0.20 -4.89
C ALA A 11 2.71 -1.61 -5.45
N THR A 12 1.66 -1.87 -6.21
CA THR A 12 1.47 -3.14 -6.89
C THR A 12 0.57 -2.92 -8.11
N THR A 13 0.35 -3.98 -8.88
CA THR A 13 -0.60 -3.95 -9.99
C THR A 13 -1.59 -5.10 -9.86
N ALA A 14 -2.81 -4.89 -10.35
CA ALA A 14 -3.80 -5.96 -10.47
C ALA A 14 -3.73 -6.57 -11.85
N THR A 15 -4.05 -7.86 -11.97
CA THR A 15 -4.02 -8.56 -13.26
C THR A 15 -5.16 -8.11 -14.17
N GLU A 16 -6.28 -7.68 -13.56
CA GLU A 16 -7.45 -7.19 -14.29
C GLU A 16 -8.30 -6.33 -13.35
N ASN A 17 -9.27 -5.61 -13.90
CA ASN A 17 -10.18 -4.78 -13.11
C ASN A 17 -11.37 -5.61 -12.63
N THR A 18 -11.14 -6.42 -11.61
CA THR A 18 -12.20 -7.16 -10.92
C THR A 18 -11.99 -7.03 -9.42
N GLU A 19 -13.07 -7.19 -8.66
CA GLU A 19 -12.96 -7.16 -7.20
C GLU A 19 -11.97 -8.21 -6.71
N GLU A 20 -12.02 -9.40 -7.29
CA GLU A 20 -11.15 -10.52 -6.92
C GLU A 20 -9.67 -10.21 -7.19
N ALA A 21 -9.35 -9.71 -8.39
CA ALA A 21 -7.97 -9.40 -8.74
C ALA A 21 -7.41 -8.25 -7.89
N ILE A 22 -8.22 -7.24 -7.62
CA ILE A 22 -7.82 -6.13 -6.74
C ILE A 22 -7.59 -6.64 -5.32
N ALA A 23 -8.47 -7.52 -4.82
CA ALA A 23 -8.32 -8.09 -3.49
C ALA A 23 -7.01 -8.87 -3.35
N ILE A 24 -6.65 -9.67 -4.35
CA ILE A 24 -5.40 -10.43 -4.35
C ILE A 24 -4.20 -9.47 -4.29
N ALA A 25 -4.20 -8.44 -5.13
CA ALA A 25 -3.09 -7.49 -5.20
C ALA A 25 -2.93 -6.70 -3.90
N VAL A 26 -4.03 -6.18 -3.35
CA VAL A 26 -3.99 -5.41 -2.09
C VAL A 26 -3.56 -6.29 -0.93
N THR A 27 -4.09 -7.51 -0.84
CA THR A 27 -3.73 -8.43 0.23
C THR A 27 -2.24 -8.74 0.22
N GLU A 28 -1.69 -9.05 -0.95
CA GLU A 28 -0.26 -9.33 -1.11
C GLU A 28 0.59 -8.13 -0.67
N LEU A 29 0.21 -6.93 -1.11
CA LEU A 29 0.93 -5.70 -0.76
C LEU A 29 0.91 -5.45 0.75
N LEU A 30 -0.26 -5.60 1.39
CA LEU A 30 -0.39 -5.40 2.82
C LEU A 30 0.41 -6.42 3.62
N GLN A 31 0.44 -7.68 3.18
CA GLN A 31 1.23 -8.71 3.83
C GLN A 31 2.72 -8.38 3.81
N GLU A 32 3.23 -7.92 2.66
CA GLU A 32 4.63 -7.50 2.55
C GLU A 32 4.94 -6.28 3.42
N LEU A 33 4.06 -5.29 3.41
CA LEU A 33 4.21 -4.10 4.23
C LEU A 33 4.29 -4.44 5.72
N LYS A 34 3.37 -5.25 6.20
CA LYS A 34 3.28 -5.62 7.61
C LYS A 34 4.49 -6.45 8.02
N TYR A 35 4.86 -7.41 7.19
CA TYR A 35 5.99 -8.29 7.48
C TYR A 35 7.32 -7.53 7.49
N ARG A 36 7.58 -6.74 6.45
CA ARG A 36 8.87 -6.06 6.30
C ARG A 36 9.09 -4.95 7.32
N ASN A 37 8.00 -4.26 7.71
CA ASN A 37 8.09 -3.11 8.62
C ASN A 37 7.66 -3.43 10.04
N ARG A 38 7.17 -4.64 10.29
CA ARG A 38 6.65 -5.06 11.61
C ARG A 38 5.65 -4.03 12.14
N LEU A 39 4.68 -3.67 11.29
CA LEU A 39 3.71 -2.63 11.62
C LEU A 39 2.79 -3.06 12.75
N ASP A 40 2.70 -2.21 13.75
CA ASP A 40 1.72 -2.33 14.83
C ASP A 40 0.53 -1.43 14.47
N PRO A 41 -0.69 -1.98 14.35
CA PRO A 41 -1.86 -1.19 13.98
C PRO A 41 -2.09 0.01 14.91
N ASP A 42 -1.79 -0.13 16.18
CA ASP A 42 -1.98 0.95 17.18
C ASP A 42 -1.05 2.14 16.91
N LEU A 43 0.01 1.95 16.15
CA LEU A 43 0.97 2.99 15.84
C LEU A 43 0.76 3.60 14.46
N ILE A 44 -0.20 3.09 13.68
CA ILE A 44 -0.51 3.64 12.37
C ILE A 44 -1.36 4.90 12.54
N VAL A 45 -0.93 5.99 11.89
CA VAL A 45 -1.63 7.27 11.93
C VAL A 45 -2.67 7.35 10.83
N SER A 46 -2.28 7.01 9.61
CA SER A 46 -3.18 7.06 8.45
C SER A 46 -2.65 6.20 7.31
N VAL A 47 -3.57 5.79 6.44
CA VAL A 47 -3.25 5.04 5.23
C VAL A 47 -4.03 5.63 4.07
N ILE A 48 -3.32 6.00 3.01
CA ILE A 48 -3.93 6.51 1.79
C ILE A 48 -3.63 5.53 0.67
N PHE A 49 -4.69 5.03 0.03
CA PHE A 49 -4.57 4.23 -1.18
C PHE A 49 -4.82 5.11 -2.39
N THR A 50 -4.07 4.89 -3.45
CA THR A 50 -4.41 5.44 -4.76
C THR A 50 -4.60 4.30 -5.75
N ALA A 51 -5.46 4.51 -6.72
CA ALA A 51 -5.68 3.56 -7.81
C ALA A 51 -5.78 4.32 -9.12
N THR A 52 -5.25 3.71 -10.18
CA THR A 52 -5.40 4.27 -11.52
C THR A 52 -6.87 4.19 -11.95
N GLN A 53 -7.26 5.08 -12.89
CA GLN A 53 -8.67 5.20 -13.28
C GLN A 53 -9.25 3.94 -13.92
N ASP A 54 -8.41 3.03 -14.38
CA ASP A 54 -8.83 1.74 -14.96
C ASP A 54 -9.19 0.69 -13.90
N LEU A 55 -9.04 1.01 -12.61
CA LEU A 55 -9.46 0.16 -11.51
C LEU A 55 -10.64 0.80 -10.80
N ASP A 56 -11.85 0.30 -11.08
CA ASP A 56 -13.07 0.84 -10.51
C ASP A 56 -14.02 -0.24 -9.94
N ALA A 57 -13.55 -1.47 -9.82
CA ALA A 57 -14.39 -2.58 -9.38
C ALA A 57 -14.62 -2.59 -7.87
N VAL A 58 -13.67 -2.12 -7.07
CA VAL A 58 -13.78 -2.11 -5.61
C VAL A 58 -12.80 -1.10 -5.02
N PHE A 59 -13.12 -0.56 -3.86
CA PHE A 59 -12.21 0.31 -3.13
C PHE A 59 -11.09 -0.49 -2.48
N PRO A 60 -9.82 -0.15 -2.69
CA PRO A 60 -8.71 -0.80 -1.97
C PRO A 60 -8.86 -0.76 -0.44
N ALA A 61 -9.36 0.33 0.11
CA ALA A 61 -9.56 0.44 1.57
C ALA A 61 -10.59 -0.58 2.08
N LYS A 62 -11.60 -0.92 1.28
CA LYS A 62 -12.58 -1.95 1.65
C LYS A 62 -11.89 -3.30 1.81
N ILE A 63 -10.99 -3.63 0.89
CA ILE A 63 -10.21 -4.87 0.97
C ILE A 63 -9.33 -4.84 2.23
N ALA A 64 -8.66 -3.71 2.48
CA ALA A 64 -7.79 -3.58 3.65
C ALA A 64 -8.55 -3.83 4.95
N ARG A 65 -9.75 -3.27 5.11
CA ARG A 65 -10.57 -3.50 6.30
C ARG A 65 -11.00 -4.95 6.45
N ALA A 66 -11.23 -5.63 5.34
CA ALA A 66 -11.64 -7.04 5.35
C ALA A 66 -10.49 -7.97 5.74
N VAL A 67 -9.28 -7.71 5.24
CA VAL A 67 -8.12 -8.59 5.47
C VAL A 67 -7.31 -8.20 6.71
N CYS A 68 -7.52 -6.99 7.23
CA CYS A 68 -6.87 -6.50 8.44
C CYS A 68 -7.93 -6.10 9.46
N PRO A 69 -8.49 -7.06 10.22
CA PRO A 69 -9.56 -6.76 11.19
C PRO A 69 -9.11 -5.76 12.27
N ASP A 70 -7.83 -5.72 12.56
CA ASP A 70 -7.23 -4.80 13.54
C ASP A 70 -7.04 -3.37 12.98
N TRP A 71 -7.45 -3.12 11.74
CA TRP A 71 -7.38 -1.80 11.12
C TRP A 71 -8.72 -1.06 11.14
N GLN A 72 -9.71 -1.52 11.92
CA GLN A 72 -11.03 -0.90 11.93
C GLN A 72 -11.01 0.56 12.36
N ASP A 73 -10.09 0.91 13.26
CA ASP A 73 -9.96 2.27 13.75
C ASP A 73 -8.85 3.08 13.05
N VAL A 74 -8.22 2.50 12.04
CA VAL A 74 -7.19 3.21 11.26
C VAL A 74 -7.89 4.12 10.24
N ALA A 75 -7.42 5.37 10.14
CA ALA A 75 -7.94 6.30 9.15
C ALA A 75 -7.46 5.91 7.75
N LEU A 76 -8.39 5.44 6.92
CA LEU A 76 -8.13 4.99 5.55
C LEU A 76 -8.82 5.91 4.57
N MET A 77 -8.16 6.16 3.43
CA MET A 77 -8.73 6.97 2.36
C MET A 77 -8.32 6.39 1.02
N ASP A 78 -9.25 6.36 0.08
CA ASP A 78 -8.98 6.01 -1.32
C ASP A 78 -8.99 7.28 -2.16
N VAL A 79 -8.01 7.41 -3.04
CA VAL A 79 -7.85 8.57 -3.92
C VAL A 79 -7.57 8.07 -5.32
N GLN A 80 -8.14 8.73 -6.33
CA GLN A 80 -7.78 8.41 -7.70
C GLN A 80 -6.40 8.96 -8.00
N GLN A 81 -5.53 8.11 -8.55
CA GLN A 81 -4.19 8.52 -8.94
C GLN A 81 -4.28 9.50 -10.11
N MET A 82 -3.47 10.55 -10.07
CA MET A 82 -3.37 11.48 -11.20
C MET A 82 -3.03 10.70 -12.46
N HIS A 83 -3.81 10.92 -13.52
CA HIS A 83 -3.59 10.24 -14.79
C HIS A 83 -2.48 10.92 -15.60
N VAL A 84 -1.52 10.12 -16.02
CA VAL A 84 -0.47 10.56 -16.94
C VAL A 84 -0.44 9.57 -18.10
N GLU A 85 -0.49 10.10 -19.33
CA GLU A 85 -0.48 9.28 -20.54
C GLU A 85 0.74 8.36 -20.55
N GLY A 86 0.51 7.06 -20.80
CA GLY A 86 1.59 6.08 -20.85
C GLY A 86 2.05 5.56 -19.49
N SER A 87 1.41 5.99 -18.39
CA SER A 87 1.76 5.49 -17.07
C SER A 87 1.31 4.03 -16.88
N LEU A 88 1.88 3.38 -15.87
CA LEU A 88 1.61 1.98 -15.57
C LEU A 88 0.12 1.75 -15.31
N PRO A 89 -0.54 0.82 -16.05
CA PRO A 89 -1.96 0.56 -15.87
C PRO A 89 -2.21 -0.34 -14.64
N ARG A 90 -3.46 -0.32 -14.17
CA ARG A 90 -3.96 -1.15 -13.09
C ARG A 90 -3.04 -1.12 -11.88
N CYS A 91 -2.62 0.10 -11.51
CA CYS A 91 -1.65 0.32 -10.45
C CYS A 91 -2.36 0.79 -9.17
N ILE A 92 -1.99 0.17 -8.06
CA ILE A 92 -2.45 0.54 -6.73
C ILE A 92 -1.22 0.97 -5.94
N ARG A 93 -1.27 2.16 -5.36
CA ARG A 93 -0.20 2.66 -4.50
C ARG A 93 -0.77 2.96 -3.12
N LEU A 94 0.10 2.96 -2.13
CA LEU A 94 -0.32 3.38 -0.79
C LEU A 94 0.77 4.20 -0.13
N LEU A 95 0.32 4.99 0.83
CA LEU A 95 1.18 5.78 1.69
C LEU A 95 0.67 5.58 3.12
N ILE A 96 1.55 5.07 3.98
CA ILE A 96 1.23 4.86 5.39
C ILE A 96 2.08 5.83 6.21
N HIS A 97 1.42 6.53 7.15
CA HIS A 97 2.11 7.27 8.19
C HIS A 97 1.99 6.48 9.48
N ALA A 98 3.11 6.18 10.10
CA ALA A 98 3.13 5.39 11.33
C ALA A 98 4.19 5.93 12.29
N ASN A 99 3.90 5.82 13.59
CA ASN A 99 4.89 6.11 14.61
C ASN A 99 5.85 4.93 14.69
N LEU A 100 7.12 5.21 14.49
CA LEU A 100 8.17 4.18 14.52
C LEU A 100 9.36 4.71 15.34
N PRO A 101 10.18 3.80 15.91
CA PRO A 101 11.45 4.23 16.51
C PRO A 101 12.25 5.04 15.50
N VAL A 102 12.92 6.07 15.98
CA VAL A 102 13.66 7.00 15.11
C VAL A 102 14.74 6.29 14.29
N ASP A 103 15.30 5.20 14.81
CA ASP A 103 16.33 4.41 14.14
C ASP A 103 15.78 3.22 13.34
N ALA A 104 14.45 3.05 13.29
CA ALA A 104 13.86 1.97 12.52
C ALA A 104 14.09 2.17 11.03
N LYS A 105 14.52 1.12 10.35
CA LYS A 105 14.66 1.13 8.90
C LYS A 105 13.30 0.87 8.26
N VAL A 106 12.94 1.72 7.30
CA VAL A 106 11.68 1.61 6.58
C VAL A 106 11.89 0.89 5.24
N PHE A 107 11.00 -0.04 4.93
CA PHE A 107 10.99 -0.77 3.67
C PHE A 107 9.75 -0.38 2.87
N HIS A 108 9.94 -0.06 1.60
CA HIS A 108 8.88 0.35 0.68
C HIS A 108 8.65 -0.75 -0.36
N PRO A 109 7.69 -1.66 -0.15
CA PRO A 109 7.50 -2.78 -1.09
C PRO A 109 6.81 -2.32 -2.38
N TYR A 110 7.48 -2.51 -3.49
CA TYR A 110 6.97 -2.27 -4.83
C TYR A 110 6.94 -3.62 -5.53
N LEU A 111 5.72 -4.13 -5.78
CA LEU A 111 5.50 -5.50 -6.22
C LEU A 111 4.98 -5.56 -7.65
N ARG A 112 5.08 -6.73 -8.25
CA ARG A 112 4.55 -7.03 -9.58
C ARG A 112 4.99 -5.99 -10.60
N GLY A 113 4.06 -5.48 -11.42
CA GLY A 113 4.39 -4.47 -12.44
C GLY A 113 4.91 -3.15 -11.88
N ALA A 114 4.65 -2.87 -10.61
CA ALA A 114 5.13 -1.64 -9.97
C ALA A 114 6.60 -1.72 -9.56
N SER A 115 7.21 -2.90 -9.58
CA SER A 115 8.60 -3.08 -9.13
C SER A 115 9.60 -2.20 -9.90
N ASN A 116 9.29 -1.87 -11.15
CA ASN A 116 10.16 -1.04 -11.98
C ASN A 116 9.98 0.46 -11.79
N LEU A 117 8.97 0.90 -11.03
CA LEU A 117 8.74 2.34 -10.77
C LEU A 117 9.80 2.92 -9.85
N ARG A 118 10.21 2.16 -8.87
CA ARG A 118 11.25 2.52 -7.91
C ARG A 118 12.16 1.32 -7.70
N PRO A 119 13.09 1.07 -8.65
CA PRO A 119 14.01 -0.08 -8.56
C PRO A 119 14.85 -0.07 -7.29
N ASP A 120 15.17 1.13 -6.78
CA ASP A 120 15.90 1.33 -5.53
C ASP A 120 15.12 0.84 -4.29
N TRP A 121 13.80 0.76 -4.39
CA TRP A 121 12.92 0.28 -3.32
C TRP A 121 12.38 -1.11 -3.57
N SER A 122 12.52 -1.63 -4.79
CA SER A 122 12.01 -2.95 -5.09
C SER A 122 12.74 -3.99 -4.26
N LEU A 123 11.97 -4.83 -3.61
CA LEU A 123 12.52 -5.91 -2.81
C LEU A 123 12.81 -7.07 -3.74
N VAL A 124 14.04 -7.15 -4.17
CA VAL A 124 14.53 -8.32 -4.89
C VAL A 124 14.96 -9.30 -3.82
N SER A 125 14.16 -10.31 -3.65
CA SER A 125 14.47 -11.37 -2.72
C SER A 125 15.44 -12.36 -3.36
#